data_7b12a6ca63702c3e87f82446ac0df91e
#
_entry.id   7b12a6ca63702c3e87f82446ac0df91e
#
_cell.length_a   1.000
_cell.length_b   1.000
_cell.length_c   1.000
_cell.angle_alpha   90.00
_cell.angle_beta   90.00
_cell.angle_gamma   90.00
#
_symmetry.space_group_name_H-M   'P 1'
#
loop_
_entity.id
_entity.type
_entity.pdbx_description
1 polymer ?
#
loop_
_entity_poly.entity_id
_entity_poly.type
_entity_poly.pdbx_seq_one_letter_code
_entity_poly.pdbx_strand_id
1 'polypeptide(L)'
;MSVIRSAVLAVSLLGLMGSTALADGFKNCTKLDKASWKPAADAEAKAKAAGYEVRRSKVEGSCYEVYGVKEGKLYELFYSPEDLSLKKTIAK
;
A
#
# COMPACT_ATOMS: atom_id res chain seq x y z
N MET A 1 18.37 34.75 -23.07
CA MET A 1 18.07 34.47 -22.88
C MET A 1 17.84 33.81 -22.37
N SER A 2 17.98 33.78 -22.37
CA SER A 2 17.67 33.23 -21.96
C SER A 2 17.28 32.66 -21.31
N VAL A 3 17.21 32.79 -21.10
CA VAL A 3 16.73 32.35 -20.58
C VAL A 3 16.24 31.68 -20.24
N ILE A 4 16.13 31.64 -20.35
CA ILE A 4 15.47 31.06 -20.20
C ILE A 4 15.28 30.21 -19.82
N ARG A 5 15.49 30.18 -19.79
CA ARG A 5 15.17 29.44 -19.54
C ARG A 5 14.94 28.65 -18.90
N SER A 6 15.05 28.77 -18.79
CA SER A 6 14.78 28.09 -18.32
C SER A 6 14.39 27.45 -17.68
N ALA A 7 14.33 27.45 -17.49
CA ALA A 7 13.89 26.89 -16.96
C ALA A 7 13.50 26.13 -16.54
N VAL A 8 13.39 26.01 -16.62
CA VAL A 8 12.92 25.33 -16.36
C VAL A 8 12.80 24.58 -15.91
N LEU A 9 12.84 24.52 -15.81
CA LEU A 9 12.55 23.85 -15.48
C LEU A 9 12.38 23.22 -14.90
N ALA A 10 12.49 23.26 -14.70
CA ALA A 10 12.23 22.75 -14.20
C ALA A 10 11.80 22.16 -13.61
N VAL A 11 11.54 22.13 -13.52
CA VAL A 11 11.01 21.71 -13.09
C VAL A 11 10.68 20.92 -12.81
N SER A 12 10.63 20.86 -12.85
CA SER A 12 10.13 20.29 -12.77
C SER A 12 10.07 19.47 -12.39
N LEU A 13 10.27 19.38 -12.26
CA LEU A 13 10.10 18.73 -11.99
C LEU A 13 10.00 18.17 -11.37
N LEU A 14 9.93 18.35 -11.02
CA LEU A 14 9.69 17.96 -10.45
C LEU A 14 9.22 17.43 -10.02
N GLY A 15 8.99 17.36 -9.92
CA GLY A 15 8.42 17.19 -9.66
C GLY A 15 8.05 16.40 -9.41
N LEU A 16 7.71 16.17 -9.47
CA LEU A 16 7.31 15.54 -9.34
C LEU A 16 7.50 14.48 -9.14
N MET A 17 7.70 14.21 -9.15
CA MET A 17 8.11 13.04 -9.02
C MET A 17 8.01 12.47 -7.71
N GLY A 18 8.27 13.03 -6.79
CA GLY A 18 8.12 12.61 -5.42
C GLY A 18 6.75 12.09 -5.11
N SER A 19 5.79 12.54 -5.80
CA SER A 19 4.42 12.10 -5.56
C SER A 19 4.25 10.61 -5.83
N THR A 20 5.09 10.04 -6.69
CA THR A 20 5.00 8.64 -6.99
C THR A 20 5.21 7.78 -5.75
N ALA A 21 6.19 8.16 -4.94
CA ALA A 21 6.46 7.40 -3.72
C ALA A 21 5.27 7.40 -2.80
N LEU A 22 4.55 8.52 -2.75
CA LEU A 22 3.39 8.62 -1.89
C LEU A 22 2.26 7.72 -2.35
N ALA A 23 2.19 7.45 -3.66
CA ALA A 23 1.14 6.63 -4.21
C ALA A 23 1.34 5.16 -3.90
N ASP A 24 2.50 4.78 -3.41
CA ASP A 24 2.80 3.38 -3.14
C ASP A 24 2.07 2.83 -1.94
N GLY A 25 1.41 3.68 -1.19
CA GLY A 25 0.66 3.20 -0.05
C GLY A 25 1.52 3.02 1.18
N PHE A 26 1.25 1.97 1.92
CA PHE A 26 1.77 1.81 3.26
C PHE A 26 2.73 0.62 3.31
N LYS A 27 3.90 0.80 3.95
CA LYS A 27 4.94 -0.22 3.90
C LYS A 27 5.50 -0.63 5.25
N ASN A 28 5.12 0.04 6.32
CA ASN A 28 5.75 -0.19 7.62
C ASN A 28 4.74 -0.74 8.60
N CYS A 29 4.60 -2.07 8.63
CA CYS A 29 3.63 -2.71 9.50
C CYS A 29 4.27 -3.38 10.72
N THR A 30 5.48 -3.89 10.58
CA THR A 30 6.13 -4.61 11.67
C THR A 30 7.63 -4.59 11.50
N LYS A 31 8.35 -4.79 12.62
CA LYS A 31 9.80 -4.96 12.59
C LYS A 31 10.21 -6.40 12.78
N LEU A 32 9.25 -7.30 12.87
CA LEU A 32 9.56 -8.72 13.05
C LEU A 32 10.23 -9.30 11.82
N ASP A 33 11.13 -10.25 12.05
CA ASP A 33 11.69 -11.04 10.97
C ASP A 33 10.58 -11.76 10.23
N LYS A 34 10.74 -11.86 8.92
CA LYS A 34 9.73 -12.49 8.09
C LYS A 34 9.44 -13.93 8.52
N ALA A 35 10.45 -14.60 9.05
CA ALA A 35 10.25 -15.98 9.52
C ALA A 35 9.25 -16.06 10.67
N SER A 36 9.01 -14.94 11.35
CA SER A 36 8.08 -14.91 12.48
C SER A 36 6.70 -14.40 12.09
N TRP A 37 6.48 -14.11 10.80
CA TRP A 37 5.20 -13.60 10.35
C TRP A 37 4.14 -14.68 10.35
N LYS A 38 2.91 -14.28 10.63
CA LYS A 38 1.78 -15.17 10.43
C LYS A 38 1.53 -15.33 8.94
N PRO A 39 0.85 -16.42 8.55
CA PRO A 39 0.65 -16.68 7.12
C PRO A 39 -0.20 -15.61 6.43
N ALA A 40 0.11 -15.34 5.16
CA ALA A 40 -0.68 -14.40 4.37
C ALA A 40 -2.13 -14.82 4.24
N ALA A 41 -2.38 -16.14 4.21
CA ALA A 41 -3.75 -16.64 4.13
C ALA A 41 -4.59 -16.18 5.29
N ASP A 42 -3.98 -15.96 6.45
CA ASP A 42 -4.70 -15.48 7.62
C ASP A 42 -5.13 -14.03 7.44
N ALA A 43 -4.30 -13.22 6.77
CA ALA A 43 -4.69 -11.83 6.48
C ALA A 43 -5.86 -11.81 5.50
N GLU A 44 -5.82 -12.69 4.50
CA GLU A 44 -6.94 -12.79 3.58
C GLU A 44 -8.22 -13.21 4.28
N ALA A 45 -8.11 -14.14 5.22
CA ALA A 45 -9.26 -14.60 5.99
C ALA A 45 -9.85 -13.45 6.81
N LYS A 46 -8.98 -12.60 7.37
CA LYS A 46 -9.45 -11.44 8.11
C LYS A 46 -10.24 -10.49 7.22
N ALA A 47 -9.74 -10.28 6.00
CA ALA A 47 -10.43 -9.40 5.06
C ALA A 47 -11.79 -9.98 4.70
N LYS A 48 -11.85 -11.29 4.46
CA LYS A 48 -13.12 -11.93 4.14
C LYS A 48 -14.10 -11.81 5.30
N ALA A 49 -13.62 -12.01 6.52
CA ALA A 49 -14.47 -11.90 7.70
C ALA A 49 -15.00 -10.48 7.86
N ALA A 50 -14.26 -9.49 7.36
CA ALA A 50 -14.69 -8.09 7.42
C ALA A 50 -15.63 -7.71 6.28
N GLY A 51 -15.97 -8.65 5.41
CA GLY A 51 -16.95 -8.41 4.36
C GLY A 51 -16.36 -8.11 3.00
N TYR A 52 -15.04 -8.26 2.84
CA TYR A 52 -14.42 -8.00 1.55
C TYR A 52 -14.37 -9.26 0.70
N GLU A 53 -14.56 -9.07 -0.60
CA GLU A 53 -14.27 -10.10 -1.58
C GLU A 53 -12.80 -9.95 -1.94
N VAL A 54 -11.98 -10.91 -1.54
CA VAL A 54 -10.53 -10.81 -1.74
C VAL A 54 -10.19 -11.13 -3.19
N ARG A 55 -9.46 -10.22 -3.83
CA ARG A 55 -9.02 -10.38 -5.21
C ARG A 55 -7.62 -10.97 -5.27
N ARG A 56 -6.73 -10.48 -4.42
CA ARG A 56 -5.37 -11.00 -4.34
C ARG A 56 -4.68 -10.36 -3.14
N SER A 57 -3.50 -10.87 -2.81
CA SER A 57 -2.70 -10.29 -1.76
C SER A 57 -1.23 -10.36 -2.15
N LYS A 58 -0.42 -9.53 -1.51
CA LYS A 58 1.01 -9.53 -1.74
C LYS A 58 1.70 -8.94 -0.53
N VAL A 59 3.02 -9.06 -0.50
CA VAL A 59 3.84 -8.41 0.52
C VAL A 59 4.23 -7.03 0.01
N GLU A 60 4.00 -6.02 0.82
CA GLU A 60 4.39 -4.67 0.51
C GLU A 60 5.18 -4.15 1.69
N GLY A 61 6.52 -4.05 1.52
CA GLY A 61 7.38 -3.71 2.64
C GLY A 61 7.25 -4.77 3.72
N SER A 62 6.86 -4.38 4.92
CA SER A 62 6.63 -5.32 6.00
C SER A 62 5.14 -5.53 6.26
N CYS A 63 4.31 -5.34 5.24
CA CYS A 63 2.86 -5.48 5.35
C CYS A 63 2.35 -6.55 4.43
N TYR A 64 1.21 -7.14 4.77
CA TYR A 64 0.42 -7.88 3.80
C TYR A 64 -0.59 -6.91 3.21
N GLU A 65 -0.53 -6.73 1.92
CA GLU A 65 -1.51 -5.87 1.23
C GLU A 65 -2.54 -6.77 0.57
N VAL A 66 -3.79 -6.64 1.00
CA VAL A 66 -4.90 -7.43 0.48
C VAL A 66 -5.78 -6.50 -0.35
N TYR A 67 -6.03 -6.89 -1.59
CA TYR A 67 -6.97 -6.18 -2.45
C TYR A 67 -8.33 -6.79 -2.27
N GLY A 68 -9.29 -5.99 -1.81
CA GLY A 68 -10.64 -6.49 -1.55
C GLY A 68 -11.70 -5.55 -2.07
N VAL A 69 -12.81 -6.14 -2.49
CA VAL A 69 -13.96 -5.37 -2.97
C VAL A 69 -15.06 -5.46 -1.93
N LYS A 70 -15.65 -4.33 -1.62
CA LYS A 70 -16.77 -4.26 -0.68
C LYS A 70 -17.74 -3.23 -1.19
N GLU A 71 -19.00 -3.65 -1.34
CA GLU A 71 -20.05 -2.75 -1.82
C GLU A 71 -19.65 -2.07 -3.12
N GLY A 72 -19.04 -2.83 -4.02
CA GLY A 72 -18.70 -2.35 -5.33
C GLY A 72 -17.44 -1.50 -5.41
N LYS A 73 -16.74 -1.32 -4.30
CA LYS A 73 -15.53 -0.51 -4.28
C LYS A 73 -14.31 -1.36 -3.99
N LEU A 74 -13.20 -1.00 -4.63
CA LEU A 74 -11.93 -1.67 -4.42
C LEU A 74 -11.14 -0.95 -3.32
N TYR A 75 -10.58 -1.74 -2.42
CA TYR A 75 -9.78 -1.22 -1.32
C TYR A 75 -8.46 -1.96 -1.26
N GLU A 76 -7.42 -1.25 -0.82
CA GLU A 76 -6.16 -1.85 -0.44
C GLU A 76 -6.11 -1.88 1.08
N LEU A 77 -5.98 -3.09 1.62
CA LEU A 77 -5.99 -3.31 3.06
C LEU A 77 -4.61 -3.76 3.49
N PHE A 78 -4.02 -3.03 4.44
CA PHE A 78 -2.66 -3.30 4.88
C PHE A 78 -2.69 -3.88 6.28
N TYR A 79 -2.32 -5.14 6.39
CA TYR A 79 -2.33 -5.86 7.65
C TYR A 79 -0.91 -6.07 8.16
N SER A 80 -0.74 -6.01 9.47
CA SER A 80 0.54 -6.36 10.07
C SER A 80 0.69 -7.88 10.11
N PRO A 81 1.80 -8.42 9.59
CA PRO A 81 2.03 -9.87 9.71
C PRO A 81 2.27 -10.33 11.13
N GLU A 82 2.49 -9.39 12.04
CA GLU A 82 2.78 -9.72 13.43
C GLU A 82 1.54 -10.22 14.17
N ASP A 83 0.43 -9.52 14.02
CA ASP A 83 -0.79 -9.85 14.77
C ASP A 83 -2.03 -9.74 13.88
N LEU A 84 -1.84 -9.48 12.58
CA LEU A 84 -2.89 -9.35 11.60
C LEU A 84 -3.83 -8.19 11.88
N SER A 85 -3.35 -7.18 12.59
CA SER A 85 -4.14 -5.97 12.77
C SER A 85 -4.14 -5.18 11.47
N LEU A 86 -5.26 -4.54 11.18
CA LEU A 86 -5.41 -3.70 10.01
C LEU A 86 -4.77 -2.35 10.32
N LYS A 87 -3.72 -2.01 9.57
CA LYS A 87 -2.97 -0.78 9.81
C LYS A 87 -3.42 0.37 8.94
N LYS A 88 -3.91 0.07 7.75
CA LYS A 88 -4.28 1.13 6.81
C LYS A 88 -5.26 0.58 5.81
N THR A 89 -6.20 1.43 5.40
CA THR A 89 -7.16 1.12 4.33
C THR A 89 -7.10 2.26 3.33
N ILE A 90 -6.92 1.93 2.07
CA ILE A 90 -6.91 2.93 1.00
C ILE A 90 -8.02 2.56 0.02
N ALA A 91 -8.97 3.46 -0.17
CA ALA A 91 -10.01 3.28 -1.18
C ALA A 91 -9.45 3.66 -2.54
N LYS A 92 -9.76 2.84 -3.55
CA LYS A 92 -9.22 3.06 -4.90
C LYS A 92 -10.23 3.77 -5.80
#